data_a9b8175fd6206b895ac5a6c36826dd53
#
_entry.id   a9b8175fd6206b895ac5a6c36826dd53
#
_cell.length_a   1.000
_cell.length_b   1.000
_cell.length_c   1.000
_cell.angle_alpha   90.00
_cell.angle_beta   90.00
_cell.angle_gamma   90.00
#
_symmetry.space_group_name_H-M   'P 1'
#
loop_
_entity.id
_entity.type
_entity.pdbx_description
1 polymer ?
#
loop_
_entity_poly.entity_id
_entity_poly.type
_entity_poly.pdbx_seq_one_letter_code
_entity_poly.pdbx_strand_id
1 'polypeptide(L)'
;MTAAKAVAEGDAGDPGLRSKALRPGDRSAERANVRGDLPGLLAHDLKTPLAAISMNLDFALAELRLGATDGLCSALEDCREANLRAIRIVSDMGEAARLLSGEFQATPTYVSVTRVVEEVVQQVQPQAAERRVHILWATDDTAVVGDGELLAKAIERLLERALRHARSGSEVEIDQRGCLVTIRVETMAEASVEASTKSLAMHYAEAALSAQGGRVWTEANGDALLYRISLPE
;
A
#
# COMPACT_ATOMS: atom_id res chain seq x y z
N MET A 1 20.68 0.10 18.41
CA MET A 1 20.88 1.46 18.99
C MET A 1 20.51 2.45 17.92
N THR A 2 19.34 3.02 18.05
CA THR A 2 18.63 3.84 17.07
C THR A 2 19.09 5.28 17.19
N ALA A 3 19.60 5.88 16.13
CA ALA A 3 19.97 7.29 16.12
C ALA A 3 18.74 8.13 15.76
N ALA A 4 18.13 8.72 16.78
CA ALA A 4 17.16 9.81 16.58
C ALA A 4 17.92 11.06 16.15
N LYS A 5 17.70 11.52 14.91
CA LYS A 5 18.22 12.80 14.42
C LYS A 5 17.15 13.86 14.56
N ALA A 6 17.35 14.77 15.51
CA ALA A 6 16.52 15.97 15.66
C ALA A 6 16.66 16.86 14.42
N VAL A 7 15.53 17.20 13.79
CA VAL A 7 15.45 18.23 12.75
C VAL A 7 14.84 19.47 13.39
N ALA A 8 15.55 20.59 13.26
CA ALA A 8 15.24 21.89 13.80
C ALA A 8 14.03 22.57 13.10
N GLU A 9 13.36 23.40 13.87
CA GLU A 9 12.25 24.29 13.54
C GLU A 9 12.51 25.20 12.34
N GLY A 10 11.48 25.42 11.55
CA GLY A 10 11.43 26.46 10.52
C GLY A 10 10.09 26.56 9.81
N ASP A 11 9.22 27.38 10.38
CA ASP A 11 8.41 28.42 9.72
C ASP A 11 7.07 28.12 9.06
N ALA A 12 6.14 28.99 9.50
CA ALA A 12 5.00 29.66 8.86
C ALA A 12 3.88 28.83 8.23
N GLY A 13 2.77 28.84 8.96
CA GLY A 13 1.45 28.42 8.51
C GLY A 13 1.01 29.11 7.21
N ASP A 14 0.58 28.26 6.27
CA ASP A 14 -0.23 28.68 5.13
C ASP A 14 -1.73 28.64 5.52
N PRO A 15 -2.45 29.77 5.49
CA PRO A 15 -3.87 29.84 5.88
C PRO A 15 -4.84 29.45 4.75
N GLY A 16 -4.42 28.61 3.77
CA GLY A 16 -5.19 28.29 2.55
C GLY A 16 -6.03 27.02 2.57
N LEU A 17 -5.87 26.10 3.51
CA LEU A 17 -6.61 24.83 3.55
C LEU A 17 -7.99 24.95 4.23
N ARG A 18 -8.91 25.72 3.63
CA ARG A 18 -10.32 25.53 3.91
C ARG A 18 -10.77 24.18 3.30
N SER A 19 -10.91 23.19 4.17
CA SER A 19 -11.53 21.92 3.89
C SER A 19 -12.84 22.13 3.11
N LYS A 20 -12.82 21.83 1.81
CA LYS A 20 -14.02 21.82 0.98
C LYS A 20 -14.77 20.54 1.32
N ALA A 21 -15.67 20.60 2.30
CA ALA A 21 -16.53 19.50 2.65
C ALA A 21 -17.33 19.07 1.38
N LEU A 22 -16.99 17.89 0.84
CA LEU A 22 -17.69 17.32 -0.32
C LEU A 22 -19.16 17.06 0.06
N ARG A 23 -20.07 17.47 -0.84
CA ARG A 23 -21.51 17.27 -0.67
C ARG A 23 -21.85 15.76 -0.73
N PRO A 24 -22.93 15.30 -0.05
CA PRO A 24 -23.32 13.88 -0.04
C PRO A 24 -23.47 13.23 -1.42
N GLY A 25 -23.76 14.01 -2.47
CA GLY A 25 -23.87 13.55 -3.86
C GLY A 25 -22.53 13.17 -4.51
N ASP A 26 -21.41 13.78 -4.10
CA ASP A 26 -20.08 13.48 -4.64
C ASP A 26 -19.60 12.08 -4.21
N ARG A 27 -20.00 11.64 -3.02
CA ARG A 27 -19.67 10.31 -2.49
C ARG A 27 -20.25 9.16 -3.30
N SER A 28 -21.44 9.35 -3.89
CA SER A 28 -22.10 8.31 -4.70
C SER A 28 -21.50 8.20 -6.10
N ALA A 29 -21.08 9.32 -6.67
CA ALA A 29 -20.40 9.35 -7.98
C ALA A 29 -18.99 8.79 -7.90
N GLU A 30 -18.25 9.09 -6.84
CA GLU A 30 -16.92 8.55 -6.57
C GLU A 30 -16.96 7.03 -6.35
N ARG A 31 -17.90 6.54 -5.55
CA ARG A 31 -18.14 5.10 -5.34
C ARG A 31 -18.54 4.36 -6.61
N ALA A 32 -19.28 5.01 -7.53
CA ALA A 32 -19.66 4.42 -8.81
C ALA A 32 -18.49 4.31 -9.78
N ASN A 33 -17.58 5.29 -9.78
CA ASN A 33 -16.38 5.29 -10.63
C ASN A 33 -15.35 4.25 -10.18
N VAL A 34 -15.23 4.06 -8.87
CA VAL A 34 -14.38 3.05 -8.23
C VAL A 34 -14.83 1.62 -8.60
N ARG A 35 -16.13 1.37 -8.74
CA ARG A 35 -16.67 0.05 -9.12
C ARG A 35 -16.44 -0.34 -10.58
N GLY A 36 -16.26 0.64 -11.48
CA GLY A 36 -16.22 0.38 -12.93
C GLY A 36 -14.93 -0.27 -13.43
N ASP A 37 -13.80 -0.03 -12.79
CA ASP A 37 -12.46 -0.43 -13.29
C ASP A 37 -11.84 -1.63 -12.55
N LEU A 38 -12.53 -2.12 -11.51
CA LEU A 38 -12.06 -3.16 -10.61
C LEU A 38 -11.66 -4.48 -11.33
N PRO A 39 -12.46 -5.01 -12.29
CA PRO A 39 -12.08 -6.21 -13.03
C PRO A 39 -10.81 -6.02 -13.87
N GLY A 40 -10.63 -4.83 -14.46
CA GLY A 40 -9.43 -4.50 -15.24
C GLY A 40 -8.18 -4.45 -14.38
N LEU A 41 -8.26 -3.81 -13.22
CA LEU A 41 -7.17 -3.75 -12.24
C LEU A 41 -6.81 -5.15 -11.71
N LEU A 42 -7.79 -5.95 -11.39
CA LEU A 42 -7.59 -7.33 -10.94
C LEU A 42 -6.90 -8.17 -12.02
N ALA A 43 -7.37 -8.10 -13.25
CA ALA A 43 -6.76 -8.82 -14.36
C ALA A 43 -5.31 -8.38 -14.60
N HIS A 44 -5.04 -7.07 -14.52
CA HIS A 44 -3.70 -6.52 -14.65
C HIS A 44 -2.76 -7.02 -13.56
N ASP A 45 -3.16 -6.90 -12.29
CA ASP A 45 -2.29 -7.23 -11.15
C ASP A 45 -2.10 -8.75 -10.97
N LEU A 46 -3.08 -9.58 -11.40
CA LEU A 46 -2.93 -11.04 -11.44
C LEU A 46 -2.06 -11.52 -12.59
N LYS A 47 -2.02 -10.80 -13.71
CA LYS A 47 -1.23 -11.22 -14.88
C LYS A 47 0.25 -11.40 -14.54
N THR A 48 0.82 -10.52 -13.72
CA THR A 48 2.25 -10.57 -13.34
C THR A 48 2.60 -11.85 -12.57
N PRO A 49 1.96 -12.19 -11.44
CA PRO A 49 2.30 -13.42 -10.72
C PRO A 49 1.97 -14.68 -11.52
N LEU A 50 0.88 -14.71 -12.30
CA LEU A 50 0.54 -15.85 -13.14
C LEU A 50 1.57 -16.07 -14.27
N ALA A 51 2.07 -14.98 -14.87
CA ALA A 51 3.15 -15.08 -15.87
C ALA A 51 4.45 -15.58 -15.24
N ALA A 52 4.78 -15.13 -14.02
CA ALA A 52 5.95 -15.64 -13.31
C ALA A 52 5.84 -17.14 -13.00
N ILE A 53 4.67 -17.60 -12.55
CA ILE A 53 4.42 -19.03 -12.33
C ILE A 53 4.61 -19.82 -13.63
N SER A 54 4.00 -19.38 -14.74
CA SER A 54 4.13 -20.07 -16.02
C SER A 54 5.58 -20.15 -16.48
N MET A 55 6.32 -19.06 -16.40
CA MET A 55 7.71 -19.00 -16.85
C MET A 55 8.62 -19.90 -16.03
N ASN A 56 8.47 -19.90 -14.69
CA ASN A 56 9.27 -20.75 -13.82
C ASN A 56 8.90 -22.24 -13.96
N LEU A 57 7.64 -22.57 -14.22
CA LEU A 57 7.23 -23.93 -14.52
C LEU A 57 7.80 -24.43 -15.86
N ASP A 58 7.77 -23.59 -16.90
CA ASP A 58 8.37 -23.92 -18.20
C ASP A 58 9.88 -24.15 -18.06
N PHE A 59 10.57 -23.31 -17.29
CA PHE A 59 11.98 -23.48 -16.97
C PHE A 59 12.22 -24.79 -16.22
N ALA A 60 11.48 -25.07 -15.16
CA ALA A 60 11.63 -26.30 -14.37
C ALA A 60 11.39 -27.54 -15.21
N LEU A 61 10.40 -27.53 -16.12
CA LEU A 61 10.13 -28.65 -17.06
C LEU A 61 11.26 -28.82 -18.07
N ALA A 62 11.88 -27.76 -18.55
CA ALA A 62 13.01 -27.81 -19.44
C ALA A 62 14.25 -28.44 -18.76
N GLU A 63 14.57 -28.00 -17.55
CA GLU A 63 15.66 -28.54 -16.72
C GLU A 63 15.47 -30.05 -16.47
N LEU A 64 14.27 -30.48 -16.09
CA LEU A 64 13.95 -31.88 -15.87
C LEU A 64 14.17 -32.73 -17.13
N ARG A 65 13.80 -32.23 -18.32
CA ARG A 65 14.02 -32.94 -19.60
C ARG A 65 15.49 -33.10 -19.95
N LEU A 66 16.33 -32.18 -19.49
CA LEU A 66 17.78 -32.21 -19.68
C LEU A 66 18.52 -33.04 -18.60
N GLY A 67 17.79 -33.51 -17.58
CA GLY A 67 18.38 -34.18 -16.42
C GLY A 67 19.14 -33.25 -15.49
N ALA A 68 18.96 -31.94 -15.62
CA ALA A 68 19.51 -30.90 -14.75
C ALA A 68 18.59 -30.62 -13.56
N THR A 69 19.14 -30.40 -12.38
CA THR A 69 18.37 -30.20 -11.16
C THR A 69 18.74 -28.90 -10.42
N ASP A 70 19.82 -28.24 -10.83
CA ASP A 70 20.43 -27.16 -10.06
C ASP A 70 19.53 -25.93 -9.91
N GLY A 71 18.65 -25.65 -10.88
CA GLY A 71 17.71 -24.53 -10.84
C GLY A 71 16.29 -24.86 -10.37
N LEU A 72 15.95 -26.16 -10.19
CA LEU A 72 14.57 -26.57 -9.93
C LEU A 72 14.01 -26.05 -8.62
N CYS A 73 14.79 -26.13 -7.54
CA CYS A 73 14.34 -25.65 -6.22
C CYS A 73 14.02 -24.15 -6.27
N SER A 74 14.90 -23.35 -6.86
CA SER A 74 14.70 -21.90 -6.98
C SER A 74 13.47 -21.60 -7.82
N ALA A 75 13.28 -22.25 -8.99
CA ALA A 75 12.12 -22.04 -9.83
C ALA A 75 10.81 -22.41 -9.13
N LEU A 76 10.80 -23.48 -8.33
CA LEU A 76 9.62 -23.89 -7.57
C LEU A 76 9.33 -22.95 -6.39
N GLU A 77 10.38 -22.43 -5.75
CA GLU A 77 10.25 -21.39 -4.70
C GLU A 77 9.67 -20.11 -5.27
N ASP A 78 10.14 -19.66 -6.41
CA ASP A 78 9.60 -18.50 -7.13
C ASP A 78 8.14 -18.72 -7.54
N CYS A 79 7.78 -19.91 -8.02
CA CYS A 79 6.39 -20.26 -8.27
C CYS A 79 5.53 -20.17 -7.02
N ARG A 80 6.02 -20.69 -5.89
CA ARG A 80 5.30 -20.66 -4.62
C ARG A 80 5.08 -19.23 -4.15
N GLU A 81 6.09 -18.38 -4.24
CA GLU A 81 5.97 -16.97 -3.88
C GLU A 81 4.97 -16.23 -4.77
N ALA A 82 5.08 -16.41 -6.08
CA ALA A 82 4.14 -15.82 -7.04
C ALA A 82 2.69 -16.28 -6.80
N ASN A 83 2.48 -17.58 -6.46
CA ASN A 83 1.17 -18.12 -6.12
C ASN A 83 0.60 -17.49 -4.84
N LEU A 84 1.40 -17.37 -3.79
CA LEU A 84 0.98 -16.70 -2.54
C LEU A 84 0.59 -15.24 -2.79
N ARG A 85 1.32 -14.57 -3.68
CA ARG A 85 0.98 -13.20 -4.09
C ARG A 85 -0.35 -13.14 -4.84
N ALA A 86 -0.61 -14.08 -5.77
CA ALA A 86 -1.89 -14.14 -6.48
C ALA A 86 -3.07 -14.40 -5.53
N ILE A 87 -2.92 -15.32 -4.57
CA ILE A 87 -3.91 -15.61 -3.53
C ILE A 87 -4.21 -14.35 -2.71
N ARG A 88 -3.18 -13.61 -2.31
CA ARG A 88 -3.33 -12.37 -1.55
C ARG A 88 -4.13 -11.33 -2.33
N ILE A 89 -3.82 -11.13 -3.62
CA ILE A 89 -4.56 -10.23 -4.50
C ILE A 89 -6.06 -10.56 -4.53
N VAL A 90 -6.40 -11.83 -4.71
CA VAL A 90 -7.80 -12.29 -4.73
C VAL A 90 -8.48 -12.09 -3.37
N SER A 91 -7.78 -12.37 -2.29
CA SER A 91 -8.29 -12.18 -0.91
C SER A 91 -8.58 -10.71 -0.61
N ASP A 92 -7.64 -9.82 -0.93
CA ASP A 92 -7.78 -8.37 -0.74
C ASP A 92 -8.97 -7.82 -1.53
N MET A 93 -9.19 -8.33 -2.74
CA MET A 93 -10.35 -7.99 -3.56
C MET A 93 -11.67 -8.42 -2.94
N GLY A 94 -11.73 -9.65 -2.44
CA GLY A 94 -12.92 -10.17 -1.77
C GLY A 94 -13.24 -9.36 -0.51
N GLU A 95 -12.23 -8.97 0.26
CA GLU A 95 -12.40 -8.13 1.45
C GLU A 95 -12.84 -6.71 1.07
N ALA A 96 -12.20 -6.08 0.08
CA ALA A 96 -12.60 -4.77 -0.41
C ALA A 96 -14.06 -4.75 -0.92
N ALA A 97 -14.47 -5.79 -1.64
CA ALA A 97 -15.83 -5.91 -2.11
C ALA A 97 -16.85 -5.99 -0.96
N ARG A 98 -16.55 -6.74 0.10
CA ARG A 98 -17.41 -6.86 1.30
C ARG A 98 -17.46 -5.55 2.10
N LEU A 99 -16.35 -4.81 2.19
CA LEU A 99 -16.31 -3.48 2.81
C LEU A 99 -17.18 -2.49 2.03
N LEU A 100 -17.09 -2.50 0.70
CA LEU A 100 -17.86 -1.61 -0.17
C LEU A 100 -19.36 -1.95 -0.24
N SER A 101 -19.72 -3.23 -0.08
CA SER A 101 -21.13 -3.66 -0.02
C SER A 101 -21.79 -3.39 1.34
N GLY A 102 -20.99 -3.11 2.38
CA GLY A 102 -21.45 -2.94 3.75
C GLY A 102 -21.73 -4.27 4.47
N GLU A 103 -21.35 -5.40 3.88
CA GLU A 103 -21.42 -6.72 4.53
C GLU A 103 -20.42 -6.86 5.67
N PHE A 104 -19.34 -6.09 5.61
CA PHE A 104 -18.35 -5.99 6.66
C PHE A 104 -18.40 -4.59 7.27
N GLN A 105 -18.49 -4.52 8.59
CA GLN A 105 -18.46 -3.26 9.33
C GLN A 105 -17.16 -3.15 10.10
N ALA A 106 -16.50 -2.00 9.96
CA ALA A 106 -15.33 -1.67 10.77
C ALA A 106 -15.71 -1.60 12.25
N THR A 107 -14.82 -2.05 13.12
CA THR A 107 -14.96 -1.98 14.57
C THR A 107 -14.06 -0.87 15.12
N PRO A 108 -14.51 0.39 15.15
CA PRO A 108 -13.67 1.51 15.53
C PRO A 108 -13.33 1.45 17.03
N THR A 109 -12.04 1.59 17.31
CA THR A 109 -11.46 1.69 18.66
C THR A 109 -10.42 2.81 18.68
N TYR A 110 -9.87 3.12 19.86
CA TYR A 110 -8.68 3.97 19.91
C TYR A 110 -7.45 3.19 19.45
N VAL A 111 -6.83 3.64 18.37
CA VAL A 111 -5.68 2.99 17.73
C VAL A 111 -4.45 3.87 17.84
N SER A 112 -3.37 3.33 18.37
CA SER A 112 -2.04 3.95 18.29
C SER A 112 -1.48 3.73 16.89
N VAL A 113 -1.38 4.79 16.09
CA VAL A 113 -0.81 4.71 14.73
C VAL A 113 0.66 4.30 14.79
N THR A 114 1.39 4.75 15.82
CA THR A 114 2.78 4.34 16.07
C THR A 114 2.93 2.83 16.09
N ARG A 115 2.10 2.14 16.87
CA ARG A 115 2.15 0.67 16.97
C ARG A 115 1.80 0.00 15.66
N VAL A 116 0.79 0.50 14.96
CA VAL A 116 0.41 -0.01 13.64
C VAL A 116 1.55 0.15 12.65
N VAL A 117 2.19 1.31 12.60
CA VAL A 117 3.34 1.56 11.70
C VAL A 117 4.51 0.64 12.05
N GLU A 118 4.84 0.48 13.34
CA GLU A 118 5.91 -0.41 13.79
C GLU A 118 5.67 -1.86 13.35
N GLU A 119 4.46 -2.38 13.58
CA GLU A 119 4.08 -3.74 13.19
C GLU A 119 4.16 -3.95 11.67
N VAL A 120 3.62 -3.01 10.89
CA VAL A 120 3.66 -3.07 9.42
C VAL A 120 5.09 -2.96 8.90
N VAL A 121 5.90 -2.05 9.42
CA VAL A 121 7.31 -1.91 9.02
C VAL A 121 8.09 -3.20 9.28
N GLN A 122 7.88 -3.86 10.43
CA GLN A 122 8.50 -5.16 10.70
C GLN A 122 8.12 -6.23 9.67
N GLN A 123 6.85 -6.26 9.25
CA GLN A 123 6.35 -7.24 8.26
C GLN A 123 6.95 -7.04 6.87
N VAL A 124 7.13 -5.78 6.43
CA VAL A 124 7.63 -5.47 5.08
C VAL A 124 9.17 -5.29 5.04
N GLN A 125 9.84 -5.31 6.19
CA GLN A 125 11.31 -5.16 6.28
C GLN A 125 12.10 -6.13 5.39
N PRO A 126 11.76 -7.43 5.27
CA PRO A 126 12.45 -8.33 4.35
C PRO A 126 12.39 -7.85 2.89
N GLN A 127 11.20 -7.40 2.42
CA GLN A 127 11.04 -6.89 1.07
C GLN A 127 11.83 -5.60 0.84
N ALA A 128 11.89 -4.72 1.84
CA ALA A 128 12.68 -3.50 1.78
C ALA A 128 14.17 -3.82 1.65
N ALA A 129 14.67 -4.79 2.44
CA ALA A 129 16.05 -5.24 2.41
C ALA A 129 16.46 -5.83 1.06
N GLU A 130 15.62 -6.69 0.45
CA GLU A 130 15.85 -7.25 -0.89
C GLU A 130 15.99 -6.16 -1.96
N ARG A 131 15.22 -5.08 -1.82
CA ARG A 131 15.23 -3.93 -2.74
C ARG A 131 16.28 -2.87 -2.40
N ARG A 132 16.99 -3.04 -1.28
CA ARG A 132 17.94 -2.07 -0.73
C ARG A 132 17.29 -0.71 -0.46
N VAL A 133 16.07 -0.73 0.04
CA VAL A 133 15.30 0.47 0.41
C VAL A 133 15.26 0.57 1.91
N HIS A 134 15.48 1.79 2.44
CA HIS A 134 15.39 2.07 3.86
C HIS A 134 14.01 2.62 4.20
N ILE A 135 13.38 2.09 5.23
CA ILE A 135 12.10 2.62 5.72
C ILE A 135 12.39 3.47 6.96
N LEU A 136 12.03 4.74 6.88
CA LEU A 136 12.09 5.70 7.99
C LEU A 136 10.68 6.04 8.42
N TRP A 137 10.44 6.17 9.73
CA TRP A 137 9.14 6.62 10.21
C TRP A 137 9.27 7.57 11.39
N ALA A 138 8.35 8.54 11.44
CA ALA A 138 8.16 9.46 12.54
C ALA A 138 6.67 9.56 12.85
N THR A 139 6.31 9.45 14.11
CA THR A 139 4.93 9.53 14.59
C THR A 139 4.86 10.46 15.79
N ASP A 140 3.74 11.15 15.96
CA ASP A 140 3.50 12.06 17.09
C ASP A 140 2.74 11.41 18.25
N ASP A 141 2.59 10.08 18.23
CA ASP A 141 1.85 9.28 19.23
C ASP A 141 0.36 9.64 19.39
N THR A 142 -0.21 10.42 18.49
CA THR A 142 -1.64 10.71 18.50
C THR A 142 -2.43 9.44 18.23
N ALA A 143 -3.33 9.09 19.15
CA ALA A 143 -4.29 8.03 18.93
C ALA A 143 -5.43 8.52 18.03
N VAL A 144 -5.87 7.64 17.13
CA VAL A 144 -6.97 7.91 16.19
C VAL A 144 -8.13 6.97 16.47
N VAL A 145 -9.33 7.34 16.06
CA VAL A 145 -10.48 6.44 16.11
C VAL A 145 -10.57 5.66 14.80
N GLY A 146 -10.48 4.33 14.88
CA GLY A 146 -10.51 3.49 13.70
C GLY A 146 -10.43 2.00 14.01
N ASP A 147 -10.49 1.20 12.98
CA ASP A 147 -10.24 -0.24 13.03
C ASP A 147 -8.76 -0.50 12.77
N GLY A 148 -8.05 -0.98 13.80
CA GLY A 148 -6.60 -1.16 13.74
C GLY A 148 -6.17 -2.20 12.69
N GLU A 149 -6.94 -3.25 12.46
CA GLU A 149 -6.64 -4.28 11.46
C GLU A 149 -6.80 -3.74 10.04
N LEU A 150 -7.89 -3.02 9.78
CA LEU A 150 -8.12 -2.39 8.48
C LEU A 150 -7.07 -1.31 8.19
N LEU A 151 -6.69 -0.53 9.20
CA LEU A 151 -5.65 0.49 9.07
C LEU A 151 -4.29 -0.16 8.79
N ALA A 152 -3.91 -1.18 9.53
CA ALA A 152 -2.66 -1.91 9.36
C ALA A 152 -2.55 -2.48 7.93
N LYS A 153 -3.58 -3.17 7.46
CA LYS A 153 -3.63 -3.72 6.10
C LYS A 153 -3.57 -2.62 5.04
N ALA A 154 -4.29 -1.49 5.22
CA ALA A 154 -4.24 -0.39 4.28
C ALA A 154 -2.82 0.19 4.16
N ILE A 155 -2.16 0.46 5.31
CA ILE A 155 -0.77 0.95 5.34
C ILE A 155 0.17 -0.09 4.72
N GLU A 156 0.03 -1.37 5.05
CA GLU A 156 0.85 -2.46 4.49
C GLU A 156 0.76 -2.49 2.96
N ARG A 157 -0.43 -2.47 2.37
CA ARG A 157 -0.62 -2.52 0.92
C ARG A 157 -0.03 -1.30 0.21
N LEU A 158 -0.19 -0.12 0.80
CA LEU A 158 0.40 1.11 0.26
C LEU A 158 1.92 1.10 0.39
N LEU A 159 2.46 0.61 1.51
CA LEU A 159 3.89 0.51 1.73
C LEU A 159 4.54 -0.52 0.81
N GLU A 160 3.96 -1.71 0.65
CA GLU A 160 4.40 -2.70 -0.35
C GLU A 160 4.41 -2.11 -1.76
N ARG A 161 3.41 -1.28 -2.10
CA ARG A 161 3.38 -0.59 -3.37
C ARG A 161 4.48 0.45 -3.48
N ALA A 162 4.69 1.28 -2.45
CA ALA A 162 5.76 2.25 -2.39
C ALA A 162 7.12 1.58 -2.61
N LEU A 163 7.39 0.47 -1.92
CA LEU A 163 8.63 -0.31 -2.06
C LEU A 163 8.83 -0.85 -3.49
N ARG A 164 7.75 -1.21 -4.20
CA ARG A 164 7.85 -1.66 -5.62
C ARG A 164 8.29 -0.55 -6.57
N HIS A 165 7.97 0.70 -6.27
CA HIS A 165 8.31 1.86 -7.09
C HIS A 165 9.54 2.61 -6.62
N ALA A 166 10.03 2.32 -5.42
CA ALA A 166 11.21 2.93 -4.85
C ALA A 166 12.47 2.66 -5.68
N ARG A 167 13.34 3.65 -5.76
CA ARG A 167 14.68 3.47 -6.33
C ARG A 167 15.52 2.60 -5.39
N SER A 168 16.36 1.70 -5.93
CA SER A 168 17.30 0.96 -5.12
C SER A 168 18.27 1.91 -4.41
N GLY A 169 18.42 1.76 -3.12
CA GLY A 169 19.24 2.64 -2.28
C GLY A 169 18.53 3.92 -1.81
N SER A 170 17.23 4.08 -2.13
CA SER A 170 16.44 5.23 -1.65
C SER A 170 15.76 4.95 -0.32
N GLU A 171 15.02 5.94 0.16
CA GLU A 171 14.25 5.89 1.39
C GLU A 171 12.75 5.95 1.09
N VAL A 172 11.98 5.24 1.90
CA VAL A 172 10.52 5.39 2.03
C VAL A 172 10.26 5.96 3.41
N GLU A 173 9.63 7.12 3.46
CA GLU A 173 9.35 7.84 4.69
C GLU A 173 7.88 7.69 5.08
N ILE A 174 7.61 7.41 6.35
CA ILE A 174 6.26 7.42 6.92
C ILE A 174 6.23 8.51 7.98
N ASP A 175 5.36 9.49 7.81
CA ASP A 175 5.16 10.59 8.75
C ASP A 175 3.71 10.60 9.23
N GLN A 176 3.50 10.71 10.54
CA GLN A 176 2.17 10.90 11.14
C GLN A 176 2.13 12.25 11.86
N ARG A 177 1.10 13.01 11.56
CA ARG A 177 0.75 14.25 12.29
C ARG A 177 -0.74 14.28 12.58
N GLY A 178 -1.10 14.09 13.83
CA GLY A 178 -2.50 13.94 14.23
C GLY A 178 -3.16 12.76 13.49
N CYS A 179 -4.27 13.06 12.83
CA CYS A 179 -5.04 12.06 12.07
C CYS A 179 -4.55 11.84 10.62
N LEU A 180 -3.42 12.47 10.23
CA LEU A 180 -2.85 12.36 8.88
C LEU A 180 -1.60 11.47 8.89
N VAL A 181 -1.62 10.39 8.12
CA VAL A 181 -0.45 9.55 7.85
C VAL A 181 -0.03 9.76 6.39
N THR A 182 1.25 10.01 6.16
CA THR A 182 1.84 10.21 4.83
C THR A 182 2.94 9.17 4.60
N ILE A 183 2.87 8.46 3.48
CA ILE A 183 3.94 7.58 2.99
C ILE A 183 4.56 8.26 1.76
N ARG A 184 5.83 8.65 1.85
CA ARG A 184 6.58 9.30 0.79
C ARG A 184 7.57 8.32 0.19
N VAL A 185 7.64 8.26 -1.13
CA VAL A 185 8.59 7.43 -1.87
C VAL A 185 9.17 8.19 -3.05
N GLU A 186 10.48 8.14 -3.24
CA GLU A 186 11.14 8.60 -4.45
C GLU A 186 11.06 7.54 -5.55
N THR A 187 10.48 7.89 -6.68
CA THR A 187 10.19 6.97 -7.77
C THR A 187 11.25 6.97 -8.88
N MET A 188 11.36 5.87 -9.62
CA MET A 188 12.40 5.66 -10.65
C MET A 188 12.14 6.37 -11.99
N ALA A 189 11.23 7.22 -12.15
CA ALA A 189 10.82 8.04 -13.28
C ALA A 189 9.30 7.91 -13.51
N GLU A 190 8.64 9.02 -13.77
CA GLU A 190 7.26 9.14 -14.27
C GLU A 190 6.26 8.05 -13.81
N ALA A 191 6.39 7.57 -12.55
CA ALA A 191 5.26 6.88 -11.94
C ALA A 191 4.15 7.94 -11.86
N SER A 192 3.35 8.02 -12.92
CA SER A 192 2.29 9.00 -12.99
C SER A 192 1.39 8.77 -11.78
N VAL A 193 1.01 9.85 -11.11
CA VAL A 193 0.01 9.82 -10.02
C VAL A 193 -1.19 9.01 -10.48
N GLU A 194 -1.55 9.10 -11.73
CA GLU A 194 -2.65 8.37 -12.34
C GLU A 194 -2.47 6.85 -12.31
N ALA A 195 -1.28 6.32 -12.64
CA ALA A 195 -0.99 4.90 -12.54
C ALA A 195 -0.95 4.42 -11.08
N SER A 196 -0.52 5.29 -10.15
CA SER A 196 -0.50 4.99 -8.73
C SER A 196 -1.89 5.00 -8.10
N THR A 197 -2.78 5.88 -8.56
CA THR A 197 -4.16 5.95 -8.11
C THR A 197 -4.97 4.73 -8.58
N LYS A 198 -4.70 4.25 -9.79
CA LYS A 198 -5.35 3.07 -10.37
C LYS A 198 -4.61 1.78 -10.01
N SER A 199 -4.71 1.34 -8.75
CA SER A 199 -4.10 0.08 -8.30
C SER A 199 -4.97 -0.63 -7.29
N LEU A 200 -4.83 -1.96 -7.19
CA LEU A 200 -5.54 -2.74 -6.17
C LEU A 200 -5.18 -2.31 -4.74
N ALA A 201 -3.92 -1.92 -4.48
CA ALA A 201 -3.50 -1.42 -3.19
C ALA A 201 -4.27 -0.14 -2.79
N MET A 202 -4.41 0.82 -3.71
CA MET A 202 -5.22 2.01 -3.49
C MET A 202 -6.69 1.67 -3.31
N HIS A 203 -7.21 0.77 -4.13
CA HIS A 203 -8.60 0.32 -4.07
C HIS A 203 -8.96 -0.31 -2.72
N TYR A 204 -8.08 -1.20 -2.25
CA TYR A 204 -8.22 -1.79 -0.92
C TYR A 204 -8.17 -0.72 0.17
N ALA A 205 -7.17 0.18 0.11
CA ALA A 205 -7.02 1.25 1.09
C ALA A 205 -8.24 2.20 1.10
N GLU A 206 -8.80 2.54 -0.07
CA GLU A 206 -10.02 3.32 -0.18
C GLU A 206 -11.22 2.62 0.46
N ALA A 207 -11.40 1.33 0.19
CA ALA A 207 -12.46 0.54 0.79
C ALA A 207 -12.32 0.46 2.32
N ALA A 208 -11.13 0.11 2.80
CA ALA A 208 -10.84 -0.05 4.23
C ALA A 208 -10.98 1.27 5.01
N LEU A 209 -10.48 2.37 4.46
CA LEU A 209 -10.54 3.67 5.11
C LEU A 209 -11.94 4.28 5.03
N SER A 210 -12.63 4.16 3.89
CA SER A 210 -14.01 4.64 3.75
C SER A 210 -14.99 3.93 4.69
N ALA A 211 -14.77 2.65 4.98
CA ALA A 211 -15.60 1.89 5.91
C ALA A 211 -15.52 2.42 7.36
N GLN A 212 -14.46 3.12 7.70
CA GLN A 212 -14.25 3.74 9.01
C GLN A 212 -14.26 5.28 8.99
N GLY A 213 -14.76 5.89 7.90
CA GLY A 213 -14.91 7.35 7.78
C GLY A 213 -13.63 8.09 7.37
N GLY A 214 -12.55 7.36 7.12
CA GLY A 214 -11.27 7.90 6.66
C GLY A 214 -11.22 8.10 5.14
N ARG A 215 -10.07 8.54 4.63
CA ARG A 215 -9.79 8.77 3.21
C ARG A 215 -8.34 8.43 2.88
N VAL A 216 -8.10 8.09 1.61
CA VAL A 216 -6.75 7.97 1.05
C VAL A 216 -6.70 8.68 -0.30
N TRP A 217 -5.56 9.32 -0.59
CA TRP A 217 -5.30 9.92 -1.90
C TRP A 217 -3.81 9.92 -2.19
N THR A 218 -3.44 10.21 -3.42
CA THR A 218 -2.05 10.33 -3.87
C THR A 218 -1.75 11.73 -4.36
N GLU A 219 -0.54 12.19 -4.10
CA GLU A 219 -0.02 13.48 -4.58
C GLU A 219 1.37 13.27 -5.17
N ALA A 220 1.71 14.01 -6.23
CA ALA A 220 3.09 14.13 -6.70
C ALA A 220 3.75 15.34 -6.08
N ASN A 221 5.00 15.18 -5.65
CA ASN A 221 5.84 16.27 -5.16
C ASN A 221 7.24 16.13 -5.77
N GLY A 222 7.44 16.75 -6.94
CA GLY A 222 8.65 16.55 -7.75
C GLY A 222 8.78 15.09 -8.18
N ASP A 223 9.92 14.46 -7.87
CA ASP A 223 10.20 13.04 -8.14
C ASP A 223 9.62 12.10 -7.09
N ALA A 224 8.94 12.62 -6.08
CA ALA A 224 8.34 11.84 -5.01
C ALA A 224 6.83 11.66 -5.23
N LEU A 225 6.36 10.46 -4.89
CA LEU A 225 4.96 10.12 -4.78
C LEU A 225 4.60 10.05 -3.29
N LEU A 226 3.48 10.66 -2.94
CA LEU A 226 2.94 10.70 -1.60
C LEU A 226 1.61 9.93 -1.57
N TYR A 227 1.49 8.96 -0.67
CA TYR A 227 0.21 8.38 -0.28
C TYR A 227 -0.20 9.03 1.04
N ARG A 228 -1.38 9.64 1.06
CA ARG A 228 -1.91 10.32 2.24
C ARG A 228 -3.14 9.60 2.75
N ILE A 229 -3.16 9.31 4.03
CA ILE A 229 -4.25 8.66 4.75
C ILE A 229 -4.76 9.65 5.79
N SER A 230 -6.04 9.99 5.75
CA SER A 230 -6.71 10.76 6.80
C SER A 230 -7.72 9.88 7.52
N LEU A 231 -7.64 9.87 8.84
CA LEU A 231 -8.57 9.17 9.72
C LEU A 231 -9.53 10.18 10.36
N PRO A 232 -10.69 9.77 10.84
CA PRO A 232 -11.57 10.62 11.63
C PRO A 232 -10.90 10.98 12.97
N GLU A 233 -11.22 12.19 13.48
CA GLU A 233 -10.82 12.68 14.80
C GLU A 233 -11.58 11.97 15.91
#